data_8b33bdae817f88bfedb3345744c5a9cc
#
_entry.id   8b33bdae817f88bfedb3345744c5a9cc
#
_cell.length_a   1.000
_cell.length_b   1.000
_cell.length_c   1.000
_cell.angle_alpha   90.00
_cell.angle_beta   90.00
_cell.angle_gamma   90.00
#
_symmetry.space_group_name_H-M   'P 1'
#
loop_
_entity.id
_entity.type
_entity.pdbx_description
1 polymer ?
#
loop_
_entity_poly.entity_id
_entity_poly.type
_entity_poly.pdbx_seq_one_letter_code
_entity_poly.pdbx_strand_id
1 'polypeptide(L)'
;MFEYSKHDILRFLTVVFIILFNTYYIPIDGRGGMGPIRYAMMGLAIAMLPFCFKISKAVIFGFIYLATQYLAAIFHPESIRWSTLFYSAELILTYISLYHLIYVEKVFTIVLFIKIVRWLMIIYFGVFITQQLFMLVGIRVFPLINMTYDVHRGFGCYSLSMEPSTFARTMLVCYYAYIKCHEYKRGCGPFSLRELFSKEHCFITIIFLWMMCTMGSGTAFVCLIGLAAYFVRWNNWYYIVPILLLMYFIVLPAIHVKQLDRATRITTAMTTFDQSQVEEADGSGASRISPLLNSFNADFTKKETWFGYGVDYGRRNNTFVKQTGTLFDDYGVLFFIASVAMNLACGYRFRSLAFLFCLMGVGGGTGTNIHYAYGLMILMTCIRYFYENKHNLALDDENTKTNNKTLV
;
A
#
# COMPACT_ATOMS: atom_id res chain seq x y z
N MET A 1 -27.40 14.40 26.81
CA MET A 1 -25.94 14.25 26.81
C MET A 1 -25.66 12.86 26.23
N PHE A 2 -25.10 12.75 25.03
CA PHE A 2 -24.84 11.45 24.41
C PHE A 2 -23.66 10.80 25.15
N GLU A 3 -23.89 9.77 25.94
CA GLU A 3 -22.82 8.94 26.49
C GLU A 3 -22.26 8.06 25.37
N TYR A 4 -21.19 8.52 24.75
CA TYR A 4 -20.43 7.68 23.81
C TYR A 4 -19.73 6.57 24.60
N SER A 5 -19.96 5.32 24.24
CA SER A 5 -19.22 4.21 24.84
C SER A 5 -17.73 4.32 24.48
N LYS A 6 -16.84 3.83 25.37
CA LYS A 6 -15.39 3.72 25.07
C LYS A 6 -15.15 3.11 23.69
N HIS A 7 -15.94 2.08 23.35
CA HIS A 7 -15.82 1.35 22.09
C HIS A 7 -16.18 2.22 20.86
N ASP A 8 -17.14 3.12 20.96
CA ASP A 8 -17.52 4.02 19.86
C ASP A 8 -16.44 5.07 19.60
N ILE A 9 -15.83 5.60 20.67
CA ILE A 9 -14.71 6.53 20.55
C ILE A 9 -13.51 5.84 19.87
N LEU A 10 -13.14 4.65 20.32
CA LEU A 10 -12.05 3.87 19.73
C LEU A 10 -12.32 3.54 18.27
N ARG A 11 -13.55 3.19 17.93
CA ARG A 11 -13.98 2.95 16.55
C ARG A 11 -13.83 4.20 15.68
N PHE A 12 -14.33 5.32 16.15
CA PHE A 12 -14.23 6.59 15.44
C PHE A 12 -12.76 6.97 15.16
N LEU A 13 -11.92 6.95 16.20
CA LEU A 13 -10.49 7.25 16.06
C LEU A 13 -9.81 6.30 15.07
N THR A 14 -10.12 5.01 15.12
CA THR A 14 -9.53 4.03 14.21
C THR A 14 -9.95 4.29 12.75
N VAL A 15 -11.20 4.69 12.50
CA VAL A 15 -11.67 5.11 11.17
C VAL A 15 -10.87 6.32 10.67
N VAL A 16 -10.71 7.34 11.51
CA VAL A 16 -9.95 8.54 11.17
C VAL A 16 -8.48 8.20 10.89
N PHE A 17 -7.86 7.33 11.68
CA PHE A 17 -6.50 6.87 11.44
C PHE A 17 -6.36 6.16 10.08
N ILE A 18 -7.26 5.24 9.74
CA ILE A 18 -7.20 4.54 8.45
C ILE A 18 -7.29 5.54 7.30
N ILE A 19 -8.19 6.51 7.38
CA ILE A 19 -8.34 7.54 6.35
C ILE A 19 -7.06 8.36 6.23
N LEU A 20 -6.54 8.88 7.33
CA LEU A 20 -5.35 9.75 7.34
C LEU A 20 -4.08 9.03 6.88
N PHE A 21 -3.90 7.76 7.23
CA PHE A 21 -2.73 6.99 6.79
C PHE A 21 -2.81 6.58 5.33
N ASN A 22 -4.01 6.48 4.77
CA ASN A 22 -4.20 6.16 3.36
C ASN A 22 -4.39 7.39 2.47
N THR A 23 -4.37 8.60 3.01
CA THR A 23 -4.38 9.84 2.25
C THR A 23 -3.05 10.57 2.44
N TYR A 24 -2.37 10.88 1.33
CA TYR A 24 -1.20 11.75 1.38
C TYR A 24 -1.69 13.19 1.43
N TYR A 25 -1.88 13.69 2.63
CA TYR A 25 -2.27 15.08 2.82
C TYR A 25 -1.05 15.97 2.63
N ILE A 26 -1.08 16.84 1.64
CA ILE A 26 -0.03 17.80 1.37
C ILE A 26 -0.35 19.09 2.10
N PRO A 27 0.55 19.55 2.94
CA PRO A 27 0.38 20.85 3.59
C PRO A 27 0.37 21.98 2.54
N ILE A 28 -0.28 23.06 2.88
CA ILE A 28 -0.51 24.26 2.04
C ILE A 28 0.80 24.87 1.50
N ASP A 29 1.94 24.58 2.12
CA ASP A 29 3.27 25.08 1.74
C ASP A 29 3.91 24.36 0.54
N GLY A 30 3.26 23.36 -0.03
CA GLY A 30 3.72 22.62 -1.22
C GLY A 30 4.98 21.76 -1.03
N ARG A 31 5.55 21.72 0.16
CA ARG A 31 6.71 20.89 0.50
C ARG A 31 6.26 19.56 1.04
N GLY A 32 6.12 18.55 0.21
CA GLY A 32 5.66 17.21 0.59
C GLY A 32 6.20 16.69 1.92
N GLY A 33 5.53 17.04 3.00
CA GLY A 33 5.86 16.68 4.36
C GLY A 33 4.61 16.23 5.11
N MET A 34 4.79 15.51 6.21
CA MET A 34 3.69 15.20 7.09
C MET A 34 3.18 16.47 7.75
N GLY A 35 1.90 16.79 7.53
CA GLY A 35 1.26 17.90 8.22
C GLY A 35 1.19 17.68 9.73
N PRO A 36 1.13 18.76 10.53
CA PRO A 36 1.04 18.70 12.00
C PRO A 36 -0.09 17.80 12.51
N ILE A 37 -1.19 17.74 11.78
CA ILE A 37 -2.35 16.89 12.09
C ILE A 37 -1.95 15.41 12.15
N ARG A 38 -1.08 14.96 11.23
CA ARG A 38 -0.65 13.55 11.19
C ARG A 38 0.24 13.20 12.38
N TYR A 39 1.17 14.09 12.75
CA TYR A 39 1.97 13.91 13.97
C TYR A 39 1.09 13.88 15.22
N ALA A 40 0.11 14.78 15.33
CA ALA A 40 -0.82 14.78 16.45
C ALA A 40 -1.62 13.47 16.52
N MET A 41 -2.08 12.96 15.37
CA MET A 41 -2.80 11.70 15.32
C MET A 41 -1.91 10.50 15.66
N MET A 42 -0.65 10.49 15.22
CA MET A 42 0.31 9.44 15.59
C MET A 42 0.59 9.48 17.10
N GLY A 43 0.81 10.66 17.67
CA GLY A 43 0.97 10.86 19.11
C GLY A 43 -0.26 10.36 19.90
N LEU A 44 -1.47 10.65 19.43
CA LEU A 44 -2.69 10.14 20.04
C LEU A 44 -2.79 8.60 19.95
N ALA A 45 -2.45 8.01 18.81
CA ALA A 45 -2.43 6.55 18.66
C ALA A 45 -1.44 5.89 19.63
N ILE A 46 -0.26 6.48 19.80
CA ILE A 46 0.75 6.00 20.76
C ILE A 46 0.24 6.17 22.21
N ALA A 47 -0.40 7.28 22.52
CA ALA A 47 -0.98 7.52 23.85
C ALA A 47 -2.11 6.52 24.20
N MET A 48 -2.76 5.95 23.19
CA MET A 48 -3.78 4.90 23.40
C MET A 48 -3.17 3.51 23.66
N LEU A 49 -1.90 3.30 23.28
CA LEU A 49 -1.26 1.99 23.37
C LEU A 49 -1.27 1.38 24.79
N PRO A 50 -0.99 2.10 25.88
CA PRO A 50 -1.06 1.56 27.23
C PRO A 50 -2.44 0.99 27.61
N PHE A 51 -3.51 1.54 27.05
CA PHE A 51 -4.90 1.14 27.36
C PHE A 51 -5.38 -0.11 26.60
N CYS A 52 -4.69 -0.48 25.52
CA CYS A 52 -5.00 -1.65 24.70
C CYS A 52 -3.80 -2.59 24.50
N PHE A 53 -2.73 -2.42 25.31
CA PHE A 53 -1.49 -3.17 25.13
C PHE A 53 -1.67 -4.65 25.40
N LYS A 54 -1.25 -5.46 24.45
CA LYS A 54 -1.14 -6.90 24.57
C LYS A 54 0.05 -7.39 23.76
N ILE A 55 0.79 -8.38 24.28
CA ILE A 55 1.86 -8.99 23.51
C ILE A 55 1.26 -9.67 22.27
N SER A 56 1.57 -9.14 21.11
CA SER A 56 1.04 -9.57 19.82
C SER A 56 2.17 -9.73 18.81
N LYS A 57 1.86 -10.31 17.65
CA LYS A 57 2.81 -10.40 16.54
C LYS A 57 3.33 -9.02 16.14
N ALA A 58 2.47 -8.00 16.11
CA ALA A 58 2.87 -6.64 15.78
C ALA A 58 3.88 -6.07 16.77
N VAL A 59 3.75 -6.36 18.06
CA VAL A 59 4.73 -5.97 19.09
C VAL A 59 6.06 -6.66 18.82
N ILE A 60 6.05 -7.99 18.70
CA ILE A 60 7.30 -8.77 18.54
C ILE A 60 8.05 -8.34 17.28
N PHE A 61 7.39 -8.37 16.13
CA PHE A 61 8.04 -8.04 14.85
C PHE A 61 8.32 -6.54 14.70
N GLY A 62 7.48 -5.66 15.28
CA GLY A 62 7.74 -4.23 15.31
C GLY A 62 8.98 -3.87 16.13
N PHE A 63 9.18 -4.51 17.28
CA PHE A 63 10.41 -4.31 18.07
C PHE A 63 11.65 -4.92 17.41
N ILE A 64 11.52 -6.09 16.75
CA ILE A 64 12.64 -6.66 15.95
C ILE A 64 13.02 -5.69 14.84
N TYR A 65 12.03 -5.12 14.13
CA TYR A 65 12.26 -4.11 13.10
C TYR A 65 13.02 -2.90 13.65
N LEU A 66 12.54 -2.32 14.76
CA LEU A 66 13.23 -1.18 15.38
C LEU A 66 14.64 -1.55 15.86
N ALA A 67 14.79 -2.70 16.50
CA ALA A 67 16.10 -3.15 16.98
C ALA A 67 17.12 -3.26 15.84
N THR A 68 16.75 -3.83 14.69
CA THR A 68 17.64 -3.93 13.54
C THR A 68 18.00 -2.56 12.95
N GLN A 69 17.04 -1.63 12.93
CA GLN A 69 17.28 -0.26 12.47
C GLN A 69 18.23 0.51 13.42
N TYR A 70 18.03 0.38 14.73
CA TYR A 70 18.91 1.01 15.71
C TYR A 70 20.29 0.36 15.77
N LEU A 71 20.40 -0.95 15.53
CA LEU A 71 21.69 -1.61 15.37
C LEU A 71 22.47 -1.03 14.19
N ALA A 72 21.86 -0.83 13.04
CA ALA A 72 22.50 -0.17 11.90
C ALA A 72 23.02 1.23 12.28
N ALA A 73 22.26 2.00 13.07
CA ALA A 73 22.70 3.30 13.57
C ALA A 73 23.89 3.21 14.54
N ILE A 74 23.92 2.21 15.42
CA ILE A 74 25.00 2.00 16.38
C ILE A 74 26.31 1.63 15.66
N PHE A 75 26.25 0.82 14.61
CA PHE A 75 27.43 0.44 13.82
C PHE A 75 27.99 1.58 12.96
N HIS A 76 27.20 2.63 12.73
CA HIS A 76 27.57 3.80 11.93
C HIS A 76 27.19 5.10 12.67
N PRO A 77 27.84 5.41 13.82
CA PRO A 77 27.51 6.56 14.64
C PRO A 77 27.69 7.91 13.90
N GLU A 78 28.60 7.95 12.95
CA GLU A 78 28.87 9.12 12.09
C GLU A 78 27.69 9.48 11.18
N SER A 79 26.79 8.53 10.93
CA SER A 79 25.64 8.72 10.06
C SER A 79 24.30 8.79 10.82
N ILE A 80 24.32 8.87 12.15
CA ILE A 80 23.10 8.90 12.95
C ILE A 80 22.27 10.14 12.62
N ARG A 81 20.99 9.89 12.32
CA ARG A 81 19.97 10.93 12.18
C ARG A 81 18.80 10.60 13.09
N TRP A 82 18.80 11.21 14.26
CA TRP A 82 17.79 10.97 15.29
C TRP A 82 16.36 11.20 14.83
N SER A 83 16.14 12.24 14.01
CA SER A 83 14.80 12.53 13.49
C SER A 83 14.21 11.38 12.64
N THR A 84 15.04 10.69 11.86
CA THR A 84 14.63 9.53 11.08
C THR A 84 14.31 8.34 11.98
N LEU A 85 15.15 8.09 13.00
CA LEU A 85 14.94 7.00 13.94
C LEU A 85 13.69 7.20 14.79
N PHE A 86 13.48 8.41 15.35
CA PHE A 86 12.28 8.74 16.11
C PHE A 86 11.01 8.64 15.26
N TYR A 87 11.06 9.14 14.03
CA TYR A 87 9.93 9.05 13.13
C TYR A 87 9.58 7.61 12.77
N SER A 88 10.59 6.76 12.54
CA SER A 88 10.38 5.34 12.32
C SER A 88 9.76 4.65 13.54
N ALA A 89 10.25 4.96 14.74
CA ALA A 89 9.68 4.44 15.98
C ALA A 89 8.22 4.88 16.17
N GLU A 90 7.91 6.16 15.87
CA GLU A 90 6.54 6.70 15.93
C GLU A 90 5.60 5.96 14.97
N LEU A 91 6.03 5.70 13.73
CA LEU A 91 5.26 4.93 12.75
C LEU A 91 4.99 3.49 13.22
N ILE A 92 6.01 2.80 13.74
CA ILE A 92 5.87 1.43 14.24
C ILE A 92 4.95 1.37 15.45
N LEU A 93 5.10 2.25 16.42
CA LEU A 93 4.24 2.31 17.60
C LEU A 93 2.79 2.61 17.24
N THR A 94 2.58 3.54 16.29
CA THR A 94 1.26 3.82 15.74
C THR A 94 0.65 2.57 15.07
N TYR A 95 1.45 1.87 14.27
CA TYR A 95 0.98 0.63 13.65
C TYR A 95 0.63 -0.44 14.69
N ILE A 96 1.43 -0.62 15.73
CA ILE A 96 1.16 -1.55 16.84
C ILE A 96 -0.17 -1.18 17.52
N SER A 97 -0.40 0.10 17.80
CA SER A 97 -1.64 0.58 18.38
C SER A 97 -2.85 0.24 17.51
N LEU A 98 -2.78 0.54 16.21
CA LEU A 98 -3.87 0.23 15.27
C LEU A 98 -4.08 -1.28 15.12
N TYR A 99 -3.02 -2.07 15.12
CA TYR A 99 -3.13 -3.53 15.13
C TYR A 99 -3.88 -4.02 16.36
N HIS A 100 -3.62 -3.46 17.56
CA HIS A 100 -4.33 -3.83 18.77
C HIS A 100 -5.80 -3.40 18.72
N LEU A 101 -6.11 -2.23 18.21
CA LEU A 101 -7.51 -1.80 18.04
C LEU A 101 -8.29 -2.75 17.11
N ILE A 102 -7.64 -3.29 16.08
CA ILE A 102 -8.25 -4.22 15.12
C ILE A 102 -8.39 -5.62 15.73
N TYR A 103 -7.32 -6.18 16.31
CA TYR A 103 -7.25 -7.59 16.72
C TYR A 103 -7.68 -7.83 18.18
N VAL A 104 -7.38 -6.90 19.09
CA VAL A 104 -7.66 -7.05 20.52
C VAL A 104 -9.00 -6.43 20.87
N GLU A 105 -9.19 -5.15 20.57
CA GLU A 105 -10.44 -4.42 20.89
C GLU A 105 -11.56 -4.70 19.87
N LYS A 106 -11.22 -5.28 18.69
CA LYS A 106 -12.18 -5.69 17.64
C LYS A 106 -13.15 -4.57 17.26
N VAL A 107 -12.64 -3.34 17.14
CA VAL A 107 -13.45 -2.14 16.93
C VAL A 107 -14.18 -2.10 15.59
N PHE A 108 -13.76 -2.93 14.62
CA PHE A 108 -14.33 -2.96 13.28
C PHE A 108 -15.29 -4.12 13.05
N THR A 109 -16.44 -3.80 12.46
CA THR A 109 -17.26 -4.75 11.72
C THR A 109 -16.86 -4.77 10.25
N ILE A 110 -17.05 -5.89 9.57
CA ILE A 110 -16.76 -6.03 8.14
C ILE A 110 -17.55 -5.04 7.30
N VAL A 111 -18.80 -4.76 7.68
CA VAL A 111 -19.69 -3.81 7.00
C VAL A 111 -19.14 -2.38 7.09
N LEU A 112 -18.65 -1.98 8.28
CA LEU A 112 -18.04 -0.67 8.47
C LEU A 112 -16.76 -0.55 7.62
N PHE A 113 -15.93 -1.57 7.62
CA PHE A 113 -14.68 -1.56 6.83
C PHE A 113 -14.95 -1.48 5.32
N ILE A 114 -15.92 -2.24 4.80
CA ILE A 114 -16.35 -2.12 3.40
C ILE A 114 -16.80 -0.68 3.08
N LYS A 115 -17.57 -0.04 3.98
CA LYS A 115 -17.99 1.36 3.82
C LYS A 115 -16.78 2.30 3.77
N ILE A 116 -15.81 2.15 4.68
CA ILE A 116 -14.60 2.98 4.71
C ILE A 116 -13.83 2.87 3.40
N VAL A 117 -13.56 1.66 2.95
CA VAL A 117 -12.81 1.41 1.72
C VAL A 117 -13.56 1.97 0.50
N ARG A 118 -14.88 1.77 0.43
CA ARG A 118 -15.74 2.33 -0.61
C ARG A 118 -15.67 3.85 -0.64
N TRP A 119 -15.79 4.53 0.52
CA TRP A 119 -15.70 5.98 0.60
C TRP A 119 -14.31 6.50 0.27
N LEU A 120 -13.25 5.82 0.70
CA LEU A 120 -11.89 6.14 0.28
C LEU A 120 -11.77 6.17 -1.24
N MET A 121 -12.24 5.12 -1.93
CA MET A 121 -12.19 5.06 -3.39
C MET A 121 -13.01 6.17 -4.05
N ILE A 122 -14.21 6.49 -3.52
CA ILE A 122 -15.06 7.55 -4.05
C ILE A 122 -14.39 8.94 -3.87
N ILE A 123 -13.82 9.21 -2.71
CA ILE A 123 -13.12 10.47 -2.43
C ILE A 123 -11.90 10.61 -3.35
N TYR A 124 -11.10 9.57 -3.46
CA TYR A 124 -9.96 9.56 -4.38
C TYR A 124 -10.38 9.79 -5.83
N PHE A 125 -11.47 9.16 -6.26
CA PHE A 125 -12.02 9.36 -7.60
C PHE A 125 -12.51 10.78 -7.81
N GLY A 126 -13.26 11.35 -6.87
CA GLY A 126 -13.76 12.72 -6.95
C GLY A 126 -12.63 13.74 -7.12
N VAL A 127 -11.58 13.64 -6.28
CA VAL A 127 -10.39 14.49 -6.41
C VAL A 127 -9.67 14.24 -7.74
N PHE A 128 -9.54 12.97 -8.15
CA PHE A 128 -8.87 12.59 -9.39
C PHE A 128 -9.56 13.17 -10.63
N ILE A 129 -10.89 13.07 -10.72
CA ILE A 129 -11.67 13.66 -11.81
C ILE A 129 -11.55 15.18 -11.82
N THR A 130 -11.61 15.82 -10.63
CA THR A 130 -11.42 17.27 -10.52
C THR A 130 -10.04 17.68 -11.05
N GLN A 131 -8.98 16.92 -10.72
CA GLN A 131 -7.64 17.15 -11.27
C GLN A 131 -7.62 17.01 -12.79
N GLN A 132 -8.24 15.97 -13.33
CA GLN A 132 -8.33 15.76 -14.79
C GLN A 132 -9.07 16.89 -15.49
N LEU A 133 -10.19 17.36 -14.94
CA LEU A 133 -10.94 18.49 -15.49
C LEU A 133 -10.12 19.78 -15.45
N PHE A 134 -9.39 20.05 -14.37
CA PHE A 134 -8.53 21.22 -14.27
C PHE A 134 -7.38 21.17 -15.28
N MET A 135 -6.82 20.00 -15.55
CA MET A 135 -5.83 19.83 -16.63
C MET A 135 -6.38 20.23 -17.99
N LEU A 136 -7.62 19.82 -18.31
CA LEU A 136 -8.25 20.18 -19.59
C LEU A 136 -8.43 21.68 -19.76
N VAL A 137 -8.62 22.41 -18.66
CA VAL A 137 -8.77 23.88 -18.65
C VAL A 137 -7.41 24.61 -18.49
N GLY A 138 -6.30 23.85 -18.41
CA GLY A 138 -4.96 24.42 -18.27
C GLY A 138 -4.58 24.88 -16.86
N ILE A 139 -5.40 24.59 -15.85
CA ILE A 139 -5.09 24.88 -14.44
C ILE A 139 -4.12 23.82 -13.93
N ARG A 140 -2.92 24.25 -13.54
CA ARG A 140 -1.84 23.33 -13.14
C ARG A 140 -1.62 23.20 -11.64
N VAL A 141 -2.19 24.09 -10.84
CA VAL A 141 -2.02 24.12 -9.39
C VAL A 141 -3.35 24.39 -8.73
N PHE A 142 -3.73 23.53 -7.80
CA PHE A 142 -4.90 23.74 -6.94
C PHE A 142 -4.43 24.08 -5.52
N PRO A 143 -4.85 25.20 -4.93
CA PRO A 143 -4.24 25.74 -3.70
C PRO A 143 -4.40 24.84 -2.47
N LEU A 144 -5.40 23.97 -2.42
CA LEU A 144 -5.66 23.07 -1.29
C LEU A 144 -5.11 21.66 -1.47
N ILE A 145 -4.80 21.29 -2.71
CA ILE A 145 -4.27 19.99 -3.06
C ILE A 145 -3.12 20.24 -4.02
N ASN A 146 -1.91 19.84 -3.66
CA ASN A 146 -0.75 20.07 -4.52
C ASN A 146 -0.90 19.28 -5.82
N MET A 147 -1.44 19.94 -6.83
CA MET A 147 -1.63 19.41 -8.16
C MET A 147 -0.47 19.83 -9.02
N THR A 148 0.67 19.19 -8.85
CA THR A 148 1.76 19.32 -9.81
C THR A 148 1.52 18.33 -10.95
N TYR A 149 1.24 18.85 -12.13
CA TYR A 149 1.08 18.01 -13.33
C TYR A 149 2.43 17.82 -14.00
N ASP A 150 2.76 16.59 -14.24
CA ASP A 150 3.79 16.26 -15.20
C ASP A 150 3.14 16.30 -16.61
N VAL A 151 3.31 17.42 -17.29
CA VAL A 151 2.74 17.69 -18.63
C VAL A 151 3.14 16.63 -19.66
N HIS A 152 4.26 15.93 -19.42
CA HIS A 152 4.77 14.89 -20.30
C HIS A 152 3.99 13.56 -20.21
N ARG A 153 3.12 13.38 -19.24
CA ARG A 153 2.40 12.13 -18.97
C ARG A 153 0.91 12.16 -19.29
N GLY A 154 0.44 13.17 -20.00
CA GLY A 154 -0.98 13.29 -20.34
C GLY A 154 -1.87 13.47 -19.09
N PHE A 155 -2.87 12.61 -18.87
CA PHE A 155 -3.76 12.64 -17.71
C PHE A 155 -3.14 12.12 -16.39
N GLY A 156 -1.83 12.13 -16.25
CA GLY A 156 -1.06 11.58 -15.14
C GLY A 156 -1.24 12.24 -13.77
N CYS A 157 -2.47 12.32 -13.28
CA CYS A 157 -2.81 12.82 -11.96
C CYS A 157 -2.62 11.76 -10.87
N TYR A 158 -2.55 12.17 -9.61
CA TYR A 158 -2.32 11.26 -8.49
C TYR A 158 -3.28 11.44 -7.31
N SER A 159 -4.37 12.20 -7.50
CA SER A 159 -5.41 12.39 -6.50
C SER A 159 -4.83 12.85 -5.14
N LEU A 160 -5.20 12.16 -4.05
CA LEU A 160 -4.70 12.42 -2.69
C LEU A 160 -3.40 11.68 -2.36
N SER A 161 -2.73 11.11 -3.36
CA SER A 161 -1.45 10.43 -3.21
C SER A 161 -0.27 11.33 -3.54
N MET A 162 0.94 10.87 -3.22
CA MET A 162 2.18 11.60 -3.50
C MET A 162 2.56 11.58 -4.99
N GLU A 163 2.27 10.45 -5.65
CA GLU A 163 2.63 10.19 -7.03
C GLU A 163 1.69 9.15 -7.67
N PRO A 164 1.60 9.06 -9.01
CA PRO A 164 0.73 8.08 -9.66
C PRO A 164 1.02 6.62 -9.28
N SER A 165 2.26 6.27 -9.01
CA SER A 165 2.64 4.91 -8.62
C SER A 165 2.11 4.53 -7.23
N THR A 166 2.15 5.45 -6.28
CA THR A 166 1.59 5.29 -4.92
C THR A 166 0.06 5.25 -4.97
N PHE A 167 -0.54 6.10 -5.80
CA PHE A 167 -1.98 6.10 -6.05
C PHE A 167 -2.45 4.74 -6.59
N ALA A 168 -1.76 4.17 -7.58
CA ALA A 168 -2.08 2.86 -8.13
C ALA A 168 -2.08 1.76 -7.06
N ARG A 169 -1.05 1.73 -6.19
CA ARG A 169 -0.94 0.75 -5.11
C ARG A 169 -2.06 0.90 -4.08
N THR A 170 -2.36 2.14 -3.69
CA THR A 170 -3.45 2.42 -2.73
C THR A 170 -4.79 1.96 -3.29
N MET A 171 -5.08 2.29 -4.54
CA MET A 171 -6.33 1.88 -5.19
C MET A 171 -6.42 0.37 -5.38
N LEU A 172 -5.32 -0.30 -5.74
CA LEU A 172 -5.27 -1.76 -5.81
C LEU A 172 -5.65 -2.40 -4.46
N VAL A 173 -5.01 -1.97 -3.37
CA VAL A 173 -5.26 -2.54 -2.04
C VAL A 173 -6.69 -2.23 -1.57
N CYS A 174 -7.18 -1.01 -1.81
CA CYS A 174 -8.58 -0.64 -1.49
C CYS A 174 -9.58 -1.51 -2.27
N TYR A 175 -9.41 -1.63 -3.59
CA TYR A 175 -10.32 -2.43 -4.40
C TYR A 175 -10.24 -3.91 -4.06
N TYR A 176 -9.04 -4.42 -3.80
CA TYR A 176 -8.85 -5.78 -3.33
C TYR A 176 -9.53 -6.02 -1.97
N ALA A 177 -9.38 -5.07 -1.03
CA ALA A 177 -10.07 -5.12 0.27
C ALA A 177 -11.59 -5.15 0.09
N TYR A 178 -12.11 -4.31 -0.81
CA TYR A 178 -13.53 -4.26 -1.15
C TYR A 178 -14.05 -5.62 -1.64
N ILE A 179 -13.38 -6.22 -2.62
CA ILE A 179 -13.77 -7.53 -3.18
C ILE A 179 -13.69 -8.60 -2.09
N LYS A 180 -12.57 -8.69 -1.36
CA LYS A 180 -12.35 -9.75 -0.38
C LYS A 180 -13.31 -9.66 0.80
N CYS A 181 -13.60 -8.48 1.31
CA CYS A 181 -14.54 -8.34 2.40
C CYS A 181 -15.97 -8.67 1.98
N HIS A 182 -16.38 -8.33 0.76
CA HIS A 182 -17.66 -8.80 0.21
C HIS A 182 -17.71 -10.33 0.05
N GLU A 183 -16.62 -10.94 -0.42
CA GLU A 183 -16.47 -12.40 -0.52
C GLU A 183 -16.61 -13.06 0.88
N TYR A 184 -15.95 -12.51 1.90
CA TYR A 184 -16.02 -13.05 3.26
C TYR A 184 -17.42 -12.88 3.88
N LYS A 185 -18.06 -11.72 3.66
CA LYS A 185 -19.42 -11.46 4.11
C LYS A 185 -20.43 -12.42 3.49
N ARG A 186 -20.26 -12.73 2.19
CA ARG A 186 -21.15 -13.59 1.45
C ARG A 186 -20.97 -15.08 1.79
N GLY A 187 -19.81 -15.46 2.34
CA GLY A 187 -19.45 -16.86 2.62
C GLY A 187 -19.26 -17.73 1.37
N CYS A 188 -19.37 -17.14 0.17
CA CYS A 188 -19.20 -17.83 -1.11
C CYS A 188 -17.76 -17.68 -1.62
N GLY A 189 -17.44 -18.46 -2.66
CA GLY A 189 -16.12 -18.39 -3.33
C GLY A 189 -15.84 -17.04 -4.01
N PRO A 190 -14.68 -16.93 -4.67
CA PRO A 190 -14.23 -15.70 -5.29
C PRO A 190 -15.23 -15.17 -6.32
N PHE A 191 -15.26 -13.83 -6.47
CA PHE A 191 -16.09 -13.17 -7.48
C PHE A 191 -15.78 -13.64 -8.89
N SER A 192 -16.84 -13.79 -9.71
CA SER A 192 -16.69 -13.87 -11.15
C SER A 192 -16.61 -12.46 -11.75
N LEU A 193 -16.05 -12.35 -12.96
CA LEU A 193 -16.03 -11.07 -13.68
C LEU A 193 -17.43 -10.48 -13.86
N ARG A 194 -18.45 -11.34 -14.12
CA ARG A 194 -19.83 -10.91 -14.27
C ARG A 194 -20.40 -10.30 -12.99
N GLU A 195 -20.04 -10.82 -11.84
CA GLU A 195 -20.49 -10.30 -10.53
C GLU A 195 -19.92 -8.92 -10.23
N LEU A 196 -18.68 -8.62 -10.68
CA LEU A 196 -18.09 -7.29 -10.52
C LEU A 196 -18.88 -6.19 -11.26
N PHE A 197 -19.52 -6.56 -12.37
CA PHE A 197 -20.36 -5.64 -13.14
C PHE A 197 -21.86 -5.77 -12.80
N SER A 198 -22.21 -6.42 -11.69
CA SER A 198 -23.56 -6.40 -11.15
C SER A 198 -23.91 -5.00 -10.63
N LYS A 199 -25.23 -4.72 -10.49
CA LYS A 199 -25.74 -3.40 -10.03
C LYS A 199 -25.09 -2.93 -8.71
N GLU A 200 -24.75 -3.85 -7.82
CA GLU A 200 -24.16 -3.54 -6.51
C GLU A 200 -22.69 -3.09 -6.61
N HIS A 201 -21.91 -3.73 -7.50
CA HIS A 201 -20.46 -3.57 -7.56
C HIS A 201 -19.98 -2.74 -8.75
N CYS A 202 -20.83 -2.59 -9.79
CA CYS A 202 -20.48 -1.96 -11.06
C CYS A 202 -19.88 -0.56 -10.88
N PHE A 203 -20.50 0.28 -10.06
CA PHE A 203 -20.05 1.65 -9.85
C PHE A 203 -18.61 1.72 -9.29
N ILE A 204 -18.31 0.95 -8.28
CA ILE A 204 -16.95 0.91 -7.67
C ILE A 204 -15.95 0.29 -8.63
N THR A 205 -16.34 -0.72 -9.39
CA THR A 205 -15.50 -1.35 -10.41
C THR A 205 -15.15 -0.38 -11.53
N ILE A 206 -16.12 0.38 -12.04
CA ILE A 206 -15.88 1.40 -13.07
C ILE A 206 -14.97 2.51 -12.55
N ILE A 207 -15.22 3.03 -11.34
CA ILE A 207 -14.36 4.01 -10.70
C ILE A 207 -12.92 3.51 -10.62
N PHE A 208 -12.73 2.28 -10.13
CA PHE A 208 -11.41 1.66 -10.02
C PHE A 208 -10.72 1.56 -11.39
N LEU A 209 -11.39 0.99 -12.37
CA LEU A 209 -10.83 0.83 -13.72
C LEU A 209 -10.50 2.17 -14.37
N TRP A 210 -11.38 3.17 -14.23
CA TRP A 210 -11.10 4.52 -14.74
C TRP A 210 -9.82 5.10 -14.14
N MET A 211 -9.70 5.08 -12.82
CA MET A 211 -8.49 5.57 -12.14
C MET A 211 -7.25 4.83 -12.62
N MET A 212 -7.29 3.49 -12.66
CA MET A 212 -6.12 2.68 -13.05
C MET A 212 -5.70 2.88 -14.50
N CYS A 213 -6.65 3.03 -15.42
CA CYS A 213 -6.36 3.20 -16.83
C CYS A 213 -5.88 4.62 -17.20
N THR A 214 -6.35 5.65 -16.47
CA THR A 214 -6.12 7.04 -16.88
C THR A 214 -5.08 7.78 -16.05
N MET A 215 -4.58 7.20 -14.94
CA MET A 215 -3.56 7.87 -14.10
C MET A 215 -2.16 7.95 -14.72
N GLY A 216 -1.92 7.33 -15.87
CA GLY A 216 -0.65 7.44 -16.60
C GLY A 216 0.55 6.78 -15.91
N SER A 217 0.34 5.76 -15.07
CA SER A 217 1.41 5.06 -14.34
C SER A 217 1.61 3.64 -14.85
N GLY A 218 2.85 3.27 -15.19
CA GLY A 218 3.20 1.87 -15.48
C GLY A 218 2.90 0.92 -14.31
N THR A 219 3.03 1.41 -13.07
CA THR A 219 2.66 0.64 -11.87
C THR A 219 1.17 0.28 -11.86
N ALA A 220 0.28 1.11 -12.43
CA ALA A 220 -1.14 0.82 -12.51
C ALA A 220 -1.41 -0.41 -13.37
N PHE A 221 -0.72 -0.55 -14.50
CA PHE A 221 -0.85 -1.73 -15.36
C PHE A 221 -0.32 -3.00 -14.68
N VAL A 222 0.82 -2.91 -14.01
CA VAL A 222 1.34 -4.03 -13.21
C VAL A 222 0.32 -4.43 -12.12
N CYS A 223 -0.28 -3.46 -11.45
CA CYS A 223 -1.33 -3.69 -10.46
C CYS A 223 -2.58 -4.34 -11.07
N LEU A 224 -2.99 -3.92 -12.29
CA LEU A 224 -4.13 -4.53 -13.00
C LEU A 224 -3.85 -5.98 -13.40
N ILE A 225 -2.66 -6.25 -13.96
CA ILE A 225 -2.22 -7.61 -14.27
C ILE A 225 -2.24 -8.46 -12.99
N GLY A 226 -1.74 -7.89 -11.95
CA GLY A 226 -1.74 -8.49 -10.66
C GLY A 226 -3.14 -8.80 -10.14
N LEU A 227 -4.06 -7.88 -10.21
CA LEU A 227 -5.45 -8.12 -9.85
C LEU A 227 -6.10 -9.18 -10.76
N ALA A 228 -5.73 -9.22 -12.05
CA ALA A 228 -6.23 -10.25 -12.97
C ALA A 228 -5.91 -11.67 -12.49
N ALA A 229 -4.77 -11.86 -11.83
CA ALA A 229 -4.42 -13.15 -11.23
C ALA A 229 -5.37 -13.59 -10.10
N TYR A 230 -6.13 -12.67 -9.49
CA TYR A 230 -7.22 -13.00 -8.57
C TYR A 230 -8.28 -13.87 -9.25
N PHE A 231 -8.52 -13.65 -10.56
CA PHE A 231 -9.52 -14.37 -11.35
C PHE A 231 -8.97 -15.67 -11.95
N VAL A 232 -7.66 -15.88 -11.92
CA VAL A 232 -7.04 -17.12 -12.42
C VAL A 232 -7.33 -18.25 -11.44
N ARG A 233 -8.05 -19.27 -11.92
CA ARG A 233 -8.35 -20.49 -11.19
C ARG A 233 -7.73 -21.68 -11.92
N TRP A 234 -7.53 -22.77 -11.19
CA TRP A 234 -7.00 -24.00 -11.78
C TRP A 234 -7.79 -24.46 -13.01
N ASN A 235 -9.10 -24.19 -13.05
CA ASN A 235 -9.98 -24.59 -14.16
C ASN A 235 -10.00 -23.63 -15.35
N ASN A 236 -9.40 -22.43 -15.25
CA ASN A 236 -9.46 -21.40 -16.29
C ASN A 236 -8.10 -20.81 -16.66
N TRP A 237 -7.00 -21.24 -16.02
CA TRP A 237 -5.67 -20.69 -16.23
C TRP A 237 -5.19 -20.87 -17.68
N TYR A 238 -5.57 -21.99 -18.33
CA TYR A 238 -5.15 -22.34 -19.69
C TYR A 238 -5.67 -21.40 -20.78
N TYR A 239 -6.72 -20.61 -20.52
CA TYR A 239 -7.15 -19.55 -21.44
C TYR A 239 -6.90 -18.15 -20.89
N ILE A 240 -6.94 -17.91 -19.59
CA ILE A 240 -6.64 -16.58 -19.02
C ILE A 240 -5.16 -16.23 -19.21
N VAL A 241 -4.25 -17.17 -18.96
CA VAL A 241 -2.81 -16.91 -19.13
C VAL A 241 -2.46 -16.59 -20.59
N PRO A 242 -2.89 -17.37 -21.60
CA PRO A 242 -2.69 -16.99 -23.01
C PRO A 242 -3.30 -15.64 -23.39
N ILE A 243 -4.51 -15.32 -22.88
CA ILE A 243 -5.12 -14.01 -23.14
C ILE A 243 -4.28 -12.88 -22.53
N LEU A 244 -3.79 -13.03 -21.31
CA LEU A 244 -2.92 -12.03 -20.68
C LEU A 244 -1.58 -11.88 -21.44
N LEU A 245 -0.99 -12.98 -21.91
CA LEU A 245 0.22 -12.95 -22.72
C LEU A 245 -0.04 -12.31 -24.09
N LEU A 246 -1.15 -12.64 -24.74
CA LEU A 246 -1.55 -12.03 -26.01
C LEU A 246 -1.79 -10.52 -25.84
N MET A 247 -2.49 -10.12 -24.80
CA MET A 247 -2.67 -8.71 -24.44
C MET A 247 -1.31 -8.03 -24.24
N TYR A 248 -0.40 -8.66 -23.51
CA TYR A 248 0.90 -8.11 -23.21
C TYR A 248 1.80 -8.01 -24.43
N PHE A 249 1.93 -9.07 -25.24
CA PHE A 249 2.88 -9.11 -26.36
C PHE A 249 2.35 -8.53 -27.66
N ILE A 250 1.04 -8.49 -27.88
CA ILE A 250 0.43 -8.06 -29.14
C ILE A 250 -0.36 -6.78 -28.98
N VAL A 251 -1.30 -6.74 -28.04
CA VAL A 251 -2.23 -5.60 -27.93
C VAL A 251 -1.54 -4.38 -27.34
N LEU A 252 -0.73 -4.56 -26.30
CA LEU A 252 -0.03 -3.43 -25.65
C LEU A 252 0.99 -2.75 -26.59
N PRO A 253 1.84 -3.45 -27.34
CA PRO A 253 2.71 -2.82 -28.32
C PRO A 253 1.95 -2.14 -29.47
N ALA A 254 0.82 -2.71 -29.91
CA ALA A 254 0.03 -2.16 -31.00
C ALA A 254 -0.70 -0.83 -30.66
N ILE A 255 -0.93 -0.56 -29.39
CA ILE A 255 -1.66 0.67 -28.97
C ILE A 255 -0.75 1.91 -28.90
N HIS A 256 0.57 1.78 -29.01
CA HIS A 256 1.57 2.87 -28.98
C HIS A 256 1.36 3.90 -27.85
N VAL A 257 0.93 3.43 -26.67
CA VAL A 257 0.80 4.30 -25.50
C VAL A 257 2.19 4.43 -24.86
N LYS A 258 2.73 5.64 -24.77
CA LYS A 258 4.08 5.93 -24.22
C LYS A 258 4.37 5.25 -22.88
N GLN A 259 3.36 5.10 -22.03
CA GLN A 259 3.48 4.41 -20.75
C GLN A 259 3.66 2.90 -20.89
N LEU A 260 3.09 2.32 -21.94
CA LEU A 260 3.19 0.89 -22.26
C LEU A 260 4.51 0.56 -22.96
N ASP A 261 4.96 1.42 -23.88
CA ASP A 261 6.29 1.31 -24.51
C ASP A 261 7.41 1.32 -23.44
N ARG A 262 7.19 2.08 -22.38
CA ARG A 262 8.09 2.11 -21.22
C ARG A 262 8.04 0.79 -20.45
N ALA A 263 6.86 0.25 -20.17
CA ALA A 263 6.71 -1.02 -19.46
C ALA A 263 7.31 -2.18 -20.26
N THR A 264 7.08 -2.23 -21.56
CA THR A 264 7.66 -3.25 -22.45
C THR A 264 9.19 -3.16 -22.52
N ARG A 265 9.75 -1.95 -22.65
CA ARG A 265 11.21 -1.75 -22.61
C ARG A 265 11.83 -2.23 -21.30
N ILE A 266 11.24 -1.89 -20.17
CA ILE A 266 11.72 -2.38 -18.85
C ILE A 266 11.68 -3.90 -18.80
N THR A 267 10.57 -4.50 -19.21
CA THR A 267 10.43 -5.97 -19.14
C THR A 267 11.41 -6.67 -20.06
N THR A 268 11.64 -6.13 -21.27
CA THR A 268 12.64 -6.67 -22.20
C THR A 268 14.05 -6.51 -21.61
N ALA A 269 14.37 -5.35 -21.04
CA ALA A 269 15.66 -5.13 -20.39
C ALA A 269 15.86 -6.04 -19.14
N MET A 270 14.78 -6.36 -18.43
CA MET A 270 14.85 -7.31 -17.31
C MET A 270 15.19 -8.74 -17.74
N THR A 271 14.82 -9.15 -18.96
CA THR A 271 15.16 -10.50 -19.47
C THR A 271 16.66 -10.65 -19.77
N THR A 272 17.38 -9.54 -19.93
CA THR A 272 18.83 -9.57 -20.14
C THR A 272 19.62 -9.67 -18.84
N PHE A 273 19.00 -9.43 -17.67
CA PHE A 273 19.65 -9.30 -16.36
C PHE A 273 20.80 -8.26 -16.32
N ASP A 274 20.83 -7.36 -17.31
CA ASP A 274 21.83 -6.31 -17.41
C ASP A 274 21.29 -5.00 -16.80
N GLN A 275 21.93 -4.57 -15.72
CA GLN A 275 21.53 -3.38 -14.99
C GLN A 275 21.61 -2.11 -15.86
N SER A 276 22.61 -2.03 -16.74
CA SER A 276 22.81 -0.85 -17.60
C SER A 276 21.67 -0.70 -18.61
N GLN A 277 21.19 -1.80 -19.17
CA GLN A 277 20.04 -1.80 -20.09
C GLN A 277 18.73 -1.44 -19.38
N VAL A 278 18.57 -1.89 -18.12
CA VAL A 278 17.40 -1.53 -17.32
C VAL A 278 17.42 -0.04 -16.95
N GLU A 279 18.59 0.52 -16.61
CA GLU A 279 18.76 1.95 -16.32
C GLU A 279 18.49 2.82 -17.55
N GLU A 280 18.94 2.38 -18.72
CA GLU A 280 18.74 3.06 -20.00
C GLU A 280 17.27 3.00 -20.45
N ALA A 281 16.60 1.86 -20.22
CA ALA A 281 15.19 1.69 -20.56
C ALA A 281 14.28 2.57 -19.69
N ASP A 282 14.52 2.65 -18.40
CA ASP A 282 13.79 3.50 -17.45
C ASP A 282 14.51 3.65 -16.11
N GLY A 283 15.11 4.81 -15.87
CA GLY A 283 15.75 5.11 -14.59
C GLY A 283 14.86 4.95 -13.36
N SER A 284 13.54 5.21 -13.46
CA SER A 284 12.59 4.99 -12.36
C SER A 284 12.23 3.52 -12.15
N GLY A 285 12.25 2.71 -13.22
CA GLY A 285 12.06 1.25 -13.13
C GLY A 285 13.32 0.58 -12.61
N ALA A 286 14.46 0.95 -13.17
CA ALA A 286 15.78 0.49 -12.76
C ALA A 286 15.98 0.72 -11.25
N SER A 287 15.68 1.91 -10.79
CA SER A 287 15.82 2.29 -9.39
C SER A 287 15.01 1.43 -8.42
N ARG A 288 14.01 0.70 -8.88
CA ARG A 288 13.20 -0.26 -8.07
C ARG A 288 13.70 -1.70 -8.16
N ILE A 289 14.43 -2.03 -9.21
CA ILE A 289 14.88 -3.39 -9.53
C ILE A 289 16.36 -3.58 -9.19
N SER A 290 17.17 -2.54 -9.41
CA SER A 290 18.61 -2.56 -9.13
C SER A 290 18.95 -3.04 -7.70
N PRO A 291 18.19 -2.67 -6.65
CA PRO A 291 18.46 -3.18 -5.32
C PRO A 291 18.31 -4.68 -5.20
N LEU A 292 17.30 -5.24 -5.88
CA LEU A 292 17.10 -6.68 -5.91
C LEU A 292 18.25 -7.38 -6.65
N LEU A 293 18.66 -6.83 -7.79
CA LEU A 293 19.79 -7.36 -8.57
C LEU A 293 21.11 -7.23 -7.79
N ASN A 294 21.36 -6.09 -7.16
CA ASN A 294 22.56 -5.87 -6.34
C ASN A 294 22.60 -6.79 -5.11
N SER A 295 21.45 -7.16 -4.56
CA SER A 295 21.40 -8.09 -3.43
C SER A 295 21.92 -9.49 -3.77
N PHE A 296 21.83 -9.92 -5.03
CA PHE A 296 22.40 -11.20 -5.47
C PHE A 296 23.94 -11.17 -5.55
N ASN A 297 24.52 -9.98 -5.67
CA ASN A 297 25.96 -9.78 -5.73
C ASN A 297 26.54 -9.29 -4.38
N ALA A 298 25.76 -9.32 -3.30
CA ALA A 298 26.17 -8.85 -2.01
C ALA A 298 27.28 -9.74 -1.41
N ASP A 299 28.33 -9.11 -0.92
CA ASP A 299 29.42 -9.78 -0.21
C ASP A 299 29.06 -9.92 1.26
N PHE A 300 28.61 -11.10 1.66
CA PHE A 300 28.19 -11.40 3.03
C PHE A 300 29.34 -11.47 4.04
N THR A 301 30.59 -11.31 3.62
CA THR A 301 31.73 -11.19 4.52
C THR A 301 31.86 -9.78 5.11
N LYS A 302 31.25 -8.79 4.47
CA LYS A 302 31.29 -7.39 4.89
C LYS A 302 30.19 -7.07 5.91
N LYS A 303 30.56 -6.27 6.93
CA LYS A 303 29.59 -5.82 7.95
C LYS A 303 28.50 -4.91 7.35
N GLU A 304 28.85 -4.13 6.32
CA GLU A 304 27.94 -3.20 5.61
C GLU A 304 26.79 -3.95 4.93
N THR A 305 27.03 -5.19 4.47
CA THR A 305 25.96 -6.03 3.93
C THR A 305 24.91 -6.37 5.00
N TRP A 306 25.33 -6.60 6.24
CA TRP A 306 24.40 -6.97 7.32
C TRP A 306 23.71 -5.78 7.97
N PHE A 307 24.43 -4.64 8.15
CA PHE A 307 23.97 -3.48 8.91
C PHE A 307 23.81 -2.20 8.08
N GLY A 308 24.08 -2.27 6.76
CA GLY A 308 24.06 -1.12 5.86
C GLY A 308 25.25 -0.19 6.06
N TYR A 309 25.17 0.96 5.43
CA TYR A 309 26.14 2.06 5.51
C TYR A 309 25.74 3.18 6.49
N GLY A 310 24.61 2.99 7.15
CA GLY A 310 24.08 3.93 8.15
C GLY A 310 22.85 4.70 7.71
N VAL A 311 22.19 5.29 8.68
CA VAL A 311 20.91 5.98 8.53
C VAL A 311 20.99 7.13 7.52
N ASP A 312 20.12 7.11 6.51
CA ASP A 312 20.09 8.13 5.45
C ASP A 312 21.41 8.25 4.64
N TYR A 313 22.23 7.18 4.58
CA TYR A 313 23.49 7.16 3.83
C TYR A 313 23.30 7.60 2.38
N GLY A 314 22.34 7.03 1.70
CA GLY A 314 22.01 7.37 0.34
C GLY A 314 21.67 8.84 0.15
N ARG A 315 20.93 9.42 1.07
CA ARG A 315 20.55 10.83 1.04
C ARG A 315 21.74 11.78 1.21
N ARG A 316 22.72 11.40 2.04
CA ARG A 316 23.90 12.23 2.31
C ARG A 316 24.87 12.24 1.14
N ASN A 317 25.02 11.12 0.47
CA ASN A 317 26.01 10.96 -0.59
C ASN A 317 25.50 11.36 -1.98
N ASN A 318 24.33 12.01 -2.07
CA ASN A 318 23.67 12.37 -3.33
C ASN A 318 23.53 11.19 -4.32
N THR A 319 23.54 9.97 -3.79
CA THR A 319 23.41 8.76 -4.58
C THR A 319 21.96 8.47 -4.95
N PHE A 320 21.04 9.40 -4.64
CA PHE A 320 19.60 9.33 -4.93
C PHE A 320 19.25 9.01 -6.39
N VAL A 321 20.12 9.37 -7.35
CA VAL A 321 19.88 9.12 -8.77
C VAL A 321 20.04 7.65 -9.13
N LYS A 322 20.73 6.88 -8.28
CA LYS A 322 21.00 5.44 -8.49
C LYS A 322 20.27 4.54 -7.48
N GLN A 323 19.35 5.09 -6.66
CA GLN A 323 18.96 4.43 -5.42
C GLN A 323 17.50 4.25 -5.24
N THR A 324 17.19 3.03 -5.23
CA THR A 324 16.02 2.49 -4.60
C THR A 324 16.35 1.24 -3.81
N GLY A 325 17.61 1.03 -3.57
CA GLY A 325 18.15 0.08 -2.65
C GLY A 325 18.38 0.61 -1.26
N THR A 326 17.78 1.73 -0.93
CA THR A 326 17.98 2.40 0.37
C THR A 326 17.82 1.47 1.57
N LEU A 327 17.01 0.42 1.46
CA LEU A 327 16.85 -0.57 2.53
C LEU A 327 18.13 -1.36 2.78
N PHE A 328 18.80 -1.84 1.71
CA PHE A 328 20.05 -2.57 1.84
C PHE A 328 21.21 -1.63 2.13
N ASP A 329 21.25 -0.47 1.43
CA ASP A 329 22.34 0.46 1.56
C ASP A 329 22.34 1.16 2.91
N ASP A 330 21.19 1.64 3.38
CA ASP A 330 21.10 2.37 4.64
C ASP A 330 21.13 1.44 5.86
N TYR A 331 20.41 0.30 5.83
CA TYR A 331 20.16 -0.51 7.04
C TYR A 331 20.59 -1.98 6.92
N GLY A 332 20.95 -2.45 5.74
CA GLY A 332 21.44 -3.80 5.48
C GLY A 332 20.39 -4.90 5.46
N VAL A 333 20.86 -6.12 5.26
CA VAL A 333 20.03 -7.33 5.09
C VAL A 333 19.19 -7.66 6.31
N LEU A 334 19.71 -7.47 7.52
CA LEU A 334 18.96 -7.79 8.75
C LEU A 334 17.71 -6.95 8.87
N PHE A 335 17.81 -5.66 8.58
CA PHE A 335 16.66 -4.77 8.58
C PHE A 335 15.66 -5.13 7.48
N PHE A 336 16.13 -5.48 6.28
CA PHE A 336 15.27 -5.94 5.20
C PHE A 336 14.48 -7.19 5.60
N ILE A 337 15.15 -8.21 6.16
CA ILE A 337 14.50 -9.43 6.66
C ILE A 337 13.47 -9.10 7.75
N ALA A 338 13.82 -8.22 8.69
CA ALA A 338 12.90 -7.81 9.76
C ALA A 338 11.66 -7.09 9.21
N SER A 339 11.85 -6.20 8.22
CA SER A 339 10.76 -5.51 7.53
C SER A 339 9.83 -6.48 6.80
N VAL A 340 10.39 -7.41 6.03
CA VAL A 340 9.62 -8.44 5.33
C VAL A 340 8.89 -9.34 6.34
N ALA A 341 9.57 -9.77 7.40
CA ALA A 341 8.97 -10.61 8.45
C ALA A 341 7.79 -9.91 9.15
N MET A 342 7.93 -8.61 9.46
CA MET A 342 6.84 -7.81 10.04
C MET A 342 5.63 -7.75 9.10
N ASN A 343 5.85 -7.46 7.81
CA ASN A 343 4.79 -7.42 6.82
C ASN A 343 4.09 -8.78 6.67
N LEU A 344 4.88 -9.86 6.62
CA LEU A 344 4.34 -11.21 6.53
C LEU A 344 3.57 -11.61 7.79
N ALA A 345 4.14 -11.36 8.97
CA ALA A 345 3.53 -11.77 10.23
C ALA A 345 2.23 -11.01 10.53
N CYS A 346 2.12 -9.75 10.14
CA CYS A 346 1.00 -8.89 10.52
C CYS A 346 -0.05 -8.73 9.42
N GLY A 347 0.36 -8.61 8.16
CA GLY A 347 -0.55 -8.31 7.04
C GLY A 347 -0.88 -9.49 6.14
N TYR A 348 -0.13 -10.59 6.24
CA TYR A 348 -0.17 -11.63 5.22
C TYR A 348 -0.85 -12.93 5.63
N ARG A 349 -1.43 -13.55 4.61
CA ARG A 349 -1.93 -14.91 4.66
C ARG A 349 -1.26 -15.80 3.63
N PHE A 350 -0.66 -16.89 4.07
CA PHE A 350 -0.07 -17.92 3.19
C PHE A 350 -1.08 -18.49 2.17
N ARG A 351 -0.65 -18.70 0.92
CA ARG A 351 -1.41 -19.23 -0.21
C ARG A 351 -2.43 -18.28 -0.85
N SER A 352 -2.26 -16.97 -0.72
CA SER A 352 -3.08 -16.01 -1.45
C SER A 352 -2.24 -15.32 -2.52
N LEU A 353 -2.63 -15.40 -3.81
CA LEU A 353 -2.03 -14.62 -4.89
C LEU A 353 -2.08 -13.11 -4.61
N ALA A 354 -3.13 -12.68 -3.93
CA ALA A 354 -3.26 -11.34 -3.41
C ALA A 354 -2.07 -10.86 -2.57
N PHE A 355 -1.34 -11.78 -1.98
CA PHE A 355 -0.12 -11.49 -1.26
C PHE A 355 0.97 -10.90 -2.16
N LEU A 356 1.21 -11.45 -3.32
CA LEU A 356 2.18 -10.88 -4.26
C LEU A 356 1.84 -9.43 -4.57
N PHE A 357 0.54 -9.09 -4.70
CA PHE A 357 0.10 -7.73 -4.93
C PHE A 357 0.31 -6.83 -3.74
N CYS A 358 0.02 -7.36 -2.57
CA CYS A 358 0.23 -6.64 -1.33
C CYS A 358 1.73 -6.44 -1.04
N LEU A 359 2.58 -7.43 -1.30
CA LEU A 359 4.04 -7.28 -1.24
C LEU A 359 4.54 -6.23 -2.23
N MET A 360 4.03 -6.22 -3.45
CA MET A 360 4.38 -5.18 -4.42
C MET A 360 3.91 -3.79 -3.95
N GLY A 361 2.77 -3.70 -3.25
CA GLY A 361 2.26 -2.47 -2.66
C GLY A 361 3.07 -1.99 -1.46
N VAL A 362 3.43 -2.91 -0.57
CA VAL A 362 4.06 -2.63 0.72
C VAL A 362 5.58 -2.76 0.65
N GLY A 363 6.09 -3.70 -0.17
CA GLY A 363 7.52 -4.08 -0.19
C GLY A 363 8.48 -2.95 -0.58
N GLY A 364 8.00 -1.91 -1.26
CA GLY A 364 8.84 -0.75 -1.63
C GLY A 364 8.88 0.37 -0.60
N GLY A 365 8.20 0.27 0.55
CA GLY A 365 8.02 1.42 1.43
C GLY A 365 8.21 1.22 2.92
N THR A 366 8.15 -0.01 3.42
CA THR A 366 8.22 -0.25 4.88
C THR A 366 9.61 -0.01 5.49
N GLY A 367 10.63 0.10 4.68
CA GLY A 367 11.97 0.46 5.18
C GLY A 367 12.31 1.93 5.06
N THR A 368 11.49 2.70 4.34
CA THR A 368 11.76 4.10 4.05
C THR A 368 10.77 4.95 4.79
N ASN A 369 10.61 5.03 6.00
CA ASN A 369 9.84 6.04 6.76
C ASN A 369 8.63 6.67 6.01
N ILE A 370 8.03 5.90 5.10
CA ILE A 370 6.96 6.38 4.24
C ILE A 370 5.63 5.91 4.83
N HIS A 371 4.87 6.83 5.38
CA HIS A 371 3.60 6.57 6.05
C HIS A 371 2.55 5.85 5.19
N TYR A 372 2.55 6.02 3.86
CA TYR A 372 1.59 5.33 2.99
C TYR A 372 1.76 3.80 3.02
N ALA A 373 2.99 3.32 3.19
CA ALA A 373 3.24 1.90 3.33
C ALA A 373 2.56 1.33 4.58
N TYR A 374 2.58 2.08 5.68
CA TYR A 374 1.86 1.71 6.90
C TYR A 374 0.35 1.78 6.71
N GLY A 375 -0.16 2.74 5.94
CA GLY A 375 -1.57 2.79 5.53
C GLY A 375 -1.99 1.53 4.79
N LEU A 376 -1.21 1.09 3.82
CA LEU A 376 -1.44 -0.16 3.10
C LEU A 376 -1.36 -1.39 4.02
N MET A 377 -0.36 -1.44 4.93
CA MET A 377 -0.25 -2.50 5.93
C MET A 377 -1.49 -2.59 6.82
N ILE A 378 -2.06 -1.46 7.24
CA ILE A 378 -3.27 -1.41 8.07
C ILE A 378 -4.45 -1.99 7.30
N LEU A 379 -4.64 -1.61 6.03
CA LEU A 379 -5.70 -2.18 5.19
C LEU A 379 -5.56 -3.70 5.05
N MET A 380 -4.35 -4.19 4.83
CA MET A 380 -4.06 -5.61 4.75
C MET A 380 -4.30 -6.35 6.06
N THR A 381 -3.91 -5.73 7.17
CA THR A 381 -4.19 -6.24 8.52
C THR A 381 -5.69 -6.41 8.74
N CYS A 382 -6.52 -5.47 8.30
CA CYS A 382 -7.98 -5.58 8.33
C CYS A 382 -8.48 -6.75 7.45
N ILE A 383 -8.00 -6.88 6.22
CA ILE A 383 -8.38 -7.99 5.32
C ILE A 383 -8.07 -9.34 5.97
N ARG A 384 -6.88 -9.46 6.56
CA ARG A 384 -6.46 -10.66 7.27
C ARG A 384 -7.33 -10.95 8.48
N TYR A 385 -7.60 -9.94 9.30
CA TYR A 385 -8.46 -10.06 10.48
C TYR A 385 -9.84 -10.61 10.12
N PHE A 386 -10.50 -10.06 9.09
CA PHE A 386 -11.80 -10.54 8.64
C PHE A 386 -11.73 -11.94 8.03
N TYR A 387 -10.64 -12.28 7.38
CA TYR A 387 -10.44 -13.64 6.91
C TYR A 387 -10.34 -14.65 8.05
N GLU A 388 -9.55 -14.36 9.08
CA GLU A 388 -9.36 -15.25 10.24
C GLU A 388 -10.67 -15.41 11.03
N ASN A 389 -11.53 -14.40 11.03
CA ASN A 389 -12.80 -14.38 11.75
C ASN A 389 -14.05 -14.62 10.88
N LYS A 390 -13.89 -15.06 9.63
CA LYS A 390 -14.99 -15.19 8.66
C LYS A 390 -16.15 -16.09 9.13
N HIS A 391 -15.89 -17.11 9.94
CA HIS A 391 -16.93 -18.01 10.48
C HIS A 391 -17.85 -17.30 11.49
N ASN A 392 -17.28 -16.41 12.31
CA ASN A 392 -18.06 -15.62 13.28
C ASN A 392 -18.89 -14.54 12.58
N LEU A 393 -18.41 -14.00 11.45
CA LEU A 393 -19.12 -12.97 10.68
C LEU A 393 -20.41 -13.50 10.04
N ALA A 394 -20.45 -14.77 9.64
CA ALA A 394 -21.64 -15.40 9.10
C ALA A 394 -22.74 -15.56 10.20
N LEU A 395 -22.35 -15.87 11.42
CA LEU A 395 -23.26 -16.00 12.55
C LEU A 395 -23.88 -14.65 12.98
N ASP A 396 -23.09 -13.58 12.93
CA ASP A 396 -23.57 -12.22 13.27
C ASP A 396 -24.61 -11.70 12.26
N ASP A 397 -24.45 -12.01 10.97
CA ASP A 397 -25.44 -11.63 9.92
C ASP A 397 -26.75 -12.45 10.06
N GLU A 398 -26.70 -13.70 10.47
CA GLU A 398 -27.89 -14.52 10.74
C GLU A 398 -28.66 -14.03 11.96
N ASN A 399 -27.97 -13.72 13.05
CA ASN A 399 -28.57 -13.19 14.28
C ASN A 399 -29.23 -11.82 14.04
N THR A 400 -28.62 -10.97 13.21
CA THR A 400 -29.16 -9.64 12.88
C THR A 400 -30.42 -9.77 12.02
N LYS A 401 -30.46 -10.74 11.10
CA LYS A 401 -31.65 -11.02 10.27
C LYS A 401 -32.81 -11.63 11.05
N THR A 402 -32.50 -12.44 12.07
CA THR A 402 -33.51 -13.07 12.93
C THR A 402 -34.13 -12.04 13.86
N ASN A 403 -33.34 -11.16 14.46
CA ASN A 403 -33.83 -10.07 15.31
C ASN A 403 -34.69 -9.04 14.57
N ASN A 404 -34.37 -8.75 13.29
CA ASN A 404 -35.21 -7.87 12.47
C ASN A 404 -36.52 -8.51 12.01
N LYS A 405 -36.61 -9.86 11.97
CA LYS A 405 -37.86 -10.56 11.66
C LYS A 405 -38.80 -10.70 12.84
N THR A 406 -38.28 -10.58 14.07
CA THR A 406 -39.10 -10.61 15.32
C THR A 406 -39.64 -9.24 15.72
N LEU A 407 -39.25 -8.17 15.03
CA LEU A 407 -39.67 -6.79 15.25
C LEU A 407 -40.69 -6.28 14.19
N VAL A 408 -41.15 -7.14 13.29
CA VAL A 408 -42.25 -6.89 12.34
C VAL A 408 -43.38 -7.84 12.67
#